data_93431ac9a2030d96aef4e8d28e5d2bf9
#
_entry.id   93431ac9a2030d96aef4e8d28e5d2bf9
#
_cell.length_a   1.000
_cell.length_b   1.000
_cell.length_c   1.000
_cell.angle_alpha   90.00
_cell.angle_beta   90.00
_cell.angle_gamma   90.00
#
_symmetry.space_group_name_H-M   'P 1'
#
loop_
_entity.id
_entity.type
_entity.pdbx_description
1 polymer ?
#
loop_
_entity_poly.entity_id
_entity_poly.type
_entity_poly.pdbx_seq_one_letter_code
_entity_poly.pdbx_strand_id
1 'polypeptide(L)'
;MLSMDAKQPKVAVLDDDADLCNLLRLLLEKEYEVVMASGGAELRRMVDESAVDVIVLDIGLPDEDGISIAQKIRTTSSIPLVFLSGYSSEEMIVKGLNIGGDDYVTKPFQPEVLLVRVRNALRRAQQQPAQPVLNIQFGEVMFEVREQRLTHADGRGAKLTEMESLILSALAQAENQTLSREEMFRRIYGRDWDSLNRGLEVHLSHLRGKLAEVSGIENPIVGLRGVGYRLNLTQEGPRQAD
;
A
#
# COMPACT_ATOMS: atom_id res chain seq x y z
N MET A 1 -13.53 -23.95 -23.39
CA MET A 1 -12.15 -23.79 -23.80
C MET A 1 -11.55 -22.76 -22.85
N LEU A 2 -11.02 -23.26 -21.74
CA LEU A 2 -10.51 -22.43 -20.63
C LEU A 2 -9.17 -21.82 -21.04
N SER A 3 -9.06 -20.51 -20.84
CA SER A 3 -7.95 -19.66 -21.24
C SER A 3 -6.64 -20.07 -20.56
N MET A 4 -5.60 -20.10 -21.37
CA MET A 4 -4.22 -20.46 -21.14
C MET A 4 -3.58 -19.69 -19.97
N ASP A 5 -2.75 -20.42 -19.19
CA ASP A 5 -1.57 -19.99 -18.43
C ASP A 5 -1.57 -18.55 -17.87
N ALA A 6 -2.48 -18.24 -16.98
CA ALA A 6 -2.21 -17.16 -16.04
C ALA A 6 -1.14 -17.68 -15.06
N LYS A 7 0.10 -17.18 -15.18
CA LYS A 7 1.19 -17.49 -14.25
C LYS A 7 0.70 -17.28 -12.81
N GLN A 8 0.80 -18.33 -12.01
CA GLN A 8 0.39 -18.25 -10.59
C GLN A 8 1.21 -17.17 -9.90
N PRO A 9 0.57 -16.22 -9.18
CA PRO A 9 1.33 -15.17 -8.49
C PRO A 9 2.29 -15.76 -7.46
N LYS A 10 3.45 -15.13 -7.32
CA LYS A 10 4.53 -15.59 -6.47
C LYS A 10 4.63 -14.76 -5.19
N VAL A 11 4.54 -15.44 -4.04
CA VAL A 11 4.63 -14.86 -2.70
C VAL A 11 6.02 -15.14 -2.12
N ALA A 12 6.77 -14.09 -1.80
CA ALA A 12 7.98 -14.22 -1.00
C ALA A 12 7.63 -14.15 0.49
N VAL A 13 8.20 -15.06 1.28
CA VAL A 13 8.03 -15.09 2.74
C VAL A 13 9.40 -14.99 3.39
N LEU A 14 9.52 -14.14 4.40
CA LEU A 14 10.70 -14.04 5.26
C LEU A 14 10.25 -13.97 6.72
N ASP A 15 10.57 -15.02 7.47
CA ASP A 15 10.32 -15.19 8.91
C ASP A 15 11.43 -16.10 9.44
N ASP A 16 11.88 -15.92 10.68
CA ASP A 16 12.93 -16.74 11.29
C ASP A 16 12.38 -18.00 12.00
N ASP A 17 11.07 -18.06 12.24
CA ASP A 17 10.40 -19.22 12.80
C ASP A 17 10.15 -20.29 11.71
N ALA A 18 10.92 -21.37 11.74
CA ALA A 18 10.84 -22.46 10.77
C ALA A 18 9.47 -23.18 10.77
N ASP A 19 8.81 -23.29 11.93
CA ASP A 19 7.50 -23.94 12.05
C ASP A 19 6.43 -23.04 11.42
N LEU A 20 6.50 -21.74 11.67
CA LEU A 20 5.64 -20.76 11.03
C LEU A 20 5.89 -20.70 9.53
N CYS A 21 7.13 -20.72 9.07
CA CYS A 21 7.49 -20.80 7.65
C CYS A 21 6.85 -22.02 6.96
N ASN A 22 6.89 -23.19 7.59
CA ASN A 22 6.24 -24.40 7.05
C ASN A 22 4.72 -24.25 7.00
N LEU A 23 4.11 -23.68 8.05
CA LEU A 23 2.68 -23.40 8.08
C LEU A 23 2.28 -22.41 6.98
N LEU A 24 3.03 -21.30 6.82
CA LEU A 24 2.79 -20.29 5.79
C LEU A 24 2.91 -20.88 4.40
N ARG A 25 3.91 -21.73 4.15
CA ARG A 25 4.06 -22.43 2.89
C ARG A 25 2.83 -23.29 2.60
N LEU A 26 2.44 -24.19 3.48
CA LEU A 26 1.27 -25.07 3.32
C LEU A 26 -0.03 -24.29 3.11
N LEU A 27 -0.15 -23.14 3.74
CA LEU A 27 -1.31 -22.27 3.63
C LEU A 27 -1.39 -21.60 2.27
N LEU A 28 -0.27 -20.98 1.84
CA LEU A 28 -0.22 -20.13 0.65
C LEU A 28 -0.07 -20.93 -0.65
N GLU A 29 0.59 -22.10 -0.64
CA GLU A 29 0.79 -22.96 -1.82
C GLU A 29 -0.52 -23.45 -2.46
N LYS A 30 -1.63 -23.35 -1.75
CA LYS A 30 -2.95 -23.68 -2.28
C LYS A 30 -3.39 -22.73 -3.42
N GLU A 31 -2.89 -21.50 -3.40
CA GLU A 31 -3.29 -20.44 -4.34
C GLU A 31 -2.11 -19.76 -5.04
N TYR A 32 -0.89 -19.89 -4.51
CA TYR A 32 0.28 -19.12 -4.94
C TYR A 32 1.52 -19.99 -5.11
N GLU A 33 2.48 -19.54 -5.92
CA GLU A 33 3.85 -20.05 -5.86
C GLU A 33 4.55 -19.39 -4.67
N VAL A 34 5.10 -20.18 -3.72
CA VAL A 34 5.70 -19.66 -2.50
C VAL A 34 7.21 -19.83 -2.52
N VAL A 35 7.94 -18.76 -2.29
CA VAL A 35 9.39 -18.77 -2.14
C VAL A 35 9.75 -18.24 -0.74
N MET A 36 10.67 -18.96 -0.09
CA MET A 36 11.16 -18.59 1.23
C MET A 36 12.49 -17.85 1.04
N ALA A 37 12.60 -16.66 1.56
CA ALA A 37 13.86 -15.94 1.60
C ALA A 37 14.61 -16.30 2.90
N SER A 38 15.93 -16.48 2.79
CA SER A 38 16.80 -16.78 3.93
C SER A 38 17.25 -15.53 4.70
N GLY A 39 16.91 -14.33 4.21
CA GLY A 39 17.24 -13.06 4.84
C GLY A 39 16.94 -11.86 3.94
N GLY A 40 17.11 -10.66 4.50
CA GLY A 40 16.77 -9.41 3.82
C GLY A 40 17.53 -9.16 2.53
N ALA A 41 18.78 -9.63 2.41
CA ALA A 41 19.58 -9.49 1.18
C ALA A 41 19.00 -10.31 0.03
N GLU A 42 18.59 -11.54 0.30
CA GLU A 42 17.97 -12.42 -0.70
C GLU A 42 16.58 -11.89 -1.09
N LEU A 43 15.79 -11.46 -0.12
CA LEU A 43 14.47 -10.87 -0.39
C LEU A 43 14.58 -9.65 -1.31
N ARG A 44 15.54 -8.74 -1.06
CA ARG A 44 15.79 -7.58 -1.93
C ARG A 44 16.15 -8.00 -3.35
N ARG A 45 17.06 -8.99 -3.50
CA ARG A 45 17.44 -9.52 -4.81
C ARG A 45 16.22 -10.06 -5.57
N MET A 46 15.34 -10.85 -4.91
CA MET A 46 14.11 -11.35 -5.53
C MET A 46 13.21 -10.21 -6.03
N VAL A 47 13.14 -9.11 -5.29
CA VAL A 47 12.39 -7.92 -5.69
C VAL A 47 13.03 -7.21 -6.88
N ASP A 48 14.35 -7.00 -6.85
CA ASP A 48 15.10 -6.32 -7.92
C ASP A 48 15.03 -7.10 -9.25
N GLU A 49 15.00 -8.44 -9.17
CA GLU A 49 14.83 -9.33 -10.33
C GLU A 49 13.37 -9.46 -10.77
N SER A 50 12.42 -8.76 -10.13
CA SER A 50 10.97 -8.90 -10.35
C SER A 50 10.50 -10.36 -10.29
N ALA A 51 11.14 -11.15 -9.40
CA ALA A 51 10.90 -12.58 -9.26
C ALA A 51 9.70 -12.91 -8.37
N VAL A 52 9.10 -11.89 -7.72
CA VAL A 52 7.98 -12.05 -6.77
C VAL A 52 6.94 -10.95 -6.95
N ASP A 53 5.69 -11.24 -6.61
CA ASP A 53 4.53 -10.36 -6.81
C ASP A 53 4.02 -9.74 -5.50
N VAL A 54 4.33 -10.34 -4.36
CA VAL A 54 3.97 -9.85 -3.01
C VAL A 54 4.94 -10.40 -1.97
N ILE A 55 5.13 -9.64 -0.90
CA ILE A 55 5.99 -10.00 0.22
C ILE A 55 5.15 -10.21 1.49
N VAL A 56 5.44 -11.28 2.22
CA VAL A 56 5.05 -11.49 3.62
C VAL A 56 6.32 -11.43 4.46
N LEU A 57 6.44 -10.46 5.35
CA LEU A 57 7.67 -10.13 6.06
C LEU A 57 7.46 -10.04 7.56
N ASP A 58 8.16 -10.87 8.32
CA ASP A 58 8.22 -10.68 9.77
C ASP A 58 9.02 -9.43 10.14
N ILE A 59 8.53 -8.71 11.15
CA ILE A 59 9.24 -7.55 11.70
C ILE A 59 10.33 -8.01 12.66
N GLY A 60 10.07 -9.06 13.44
CA GLY A 60 10.89 -9.49 14.57
C GLY A 60 12.08 -10.37 14.22
N LEU A 61 12.75 -10.16 13.10
CA LEU A 61 13.89 -10.97 12.67
C LEU A 61 15.13 -10.72 13.56
N PRO A 62 15.93 -11.75 13.84
CA PRO A 62 17.07 -11.63 14.77
C PRO A 62 18.24 -10.82 14.20
N ASP A 63 18.51 -10.92 12.90
CA ASP A 63 19.72 -10.36 12.29
C ASP A 63 19.51 -8.96 11.72
N GLU A 64 18.35 -8.68 11.13
CA GLU A 64 18.02 -7.40 10.51
C GLU A 64 16.52 -7.12 10.70
N ASP A 65 16.18 -6.03 11.39
CA ASP A 65 14.79 -5.60 11.59
C ASP A 65 14.01 -5.56 10.27
N GLY A 66 12.88 -6.29 10.21
CA GLY A 66 12.02 -6.36 9.02
C GLY A 66 11.56 -4.98 8.52
N ILE A 67 11.43 -4.00 9.43
CA ILE A 67 11.17 -2.59 9.09
C ILE A 67 12.31 -2.02 8.24
N SER A 68 13.57 -2.25 8.64
CA SER A 68 14.75 -1.80 7.90
C SER A 68 14.85 -2.45 6.52
N ILE A 69 14.49 -3.74 6.41
CA ILE A 69 14.41 -4.45 5.13
C ILE A 69 13.36 -3.79 4.23
N ALA A 70 12.17 -3.56 4.75
CA ALA A 70 11.09 -2.91 4.00
C ALA A 70 11.45 -1.50 3.53
N GLN A 71 12.10 -0.69 4.37
CA GLN A 71 12.60 0.64 4.00
C GLN A 71 13.54 0.58 2.79
N LYS A 72 14.49 -0.37 2.80
CA LYS A 72 15.41 -0.56 1.68
C LYS A 72 14.68 -0.98 0.40
N ILE A 73 13.70 -1.89 0.50
CA ILE A 73 12.87 -2.29 -0.65
C ILE A 73 12.10 -1.08 -1.20
N ARG A 74 11.54 -0.25 -0.34
CA ARG A 74 10.74 0.92 -0.75
C ARG A 74 11.55 2.02 -1.45
N THR A 75 12.88 1.99 -1.39
CA THR A 75 13.71 2.90 -2.19
C THR A 75 13.66 2.59 -3.68
N THR A 76 13.41 1.35 -4.07
CA THR A 76 13.46 0.86 -5.47
C THR A 76 12.13 0.30 -5.95
N SER A 77 11.28 -0.22 -5.05
CA SER A 77 10.06 -0.96 -5.42
C SER A 77 8.85 -0.56 -4.59
N SER A 78 7.69 -0.58 -5.25
CA SER A 78 6.36 -0.44 -4.63
C SER A 78 5.64 -1.78 -4.49
N ILE A 79 6.36 -2.92 -4.58
CA ILE A 79 5.78 -4.26 -4.45
C ILE A 79 4.89 -4.37 -3.21
N PRO A 80 3.70 -5.00 -3.28
CA PRO A 80 2.84 -5.20 -2.13
C PRO A 80 3.56 -5.91 -0.98
N LEU A 81 3.41 -5.39 0.25
CA LEU A 81 4.10 -5.90 1.43
C LEU A 81 3.14 -6.01 2.61
N VAL A 82 2.97 -7.23 3.11
CA VAL A 82 2.18 -7.56 4.30
C VAL A 82 3.13 -7.88 5.44
N PHE A 83 3.09 -7.10 6.50
CA PHE A 83 3.88 -7.40 7.70
C PHE A 83 3.23 -8.48 8.56
N LEU A 84 4.07 -9.38 9.09
CA LEU A 84 3.75 -10.22 10.25
C LEU A 84 4.48 -9.66 11.47
N SER A 85 3.87 -9.73 12.65
CA SER A 85 4.56 -9.30 13.85
C SER A 85 3.96 -9.89 15.13
N GLY A 86 4.82 -10.31 16.05
CA GLY A 86 4.47 -10.62 17.43
C GLY A 86 4.13 -9.40 18.28
N TYR A 87 4.41 -8.22 17.78
CA TYR A 87 4.13 -6.96 18.48
C TYR A 87 2.73 -6.46 18.14
N SER A 88 1.86 -6.41 19.15
CA SER A 88 0.50 -5.85 19.05
C SER A 88 0.46 -4.35 19.42
N SER A 89 1.62 -3.73 19.73
CA SER A 89 1.63 -2.31 20.08
C SER A 89 1.27 -1.45 18.87
N GLU A 90 0.39 -0.47 19.09
CA GLU A 90 -0.02 0.48 18.06
C GLU A 90 1.18 1.18 17.40
N GLU A 91 2.23 1.48 18.17
CA GLU A 91 3.44 2.14 17.69
C GLU A 91 4.17 1.32 16.61
N MET A 92 4.28 0.00 16.78
CA MET A 92 4.94 -0.87 15.80
C MET A 92 4.10 -1.07 14.56
N ILE A 93 2.78 -1.18 14.70
CA ILE A 93 1.84 -1.22 13.56
C ILE A 93 1.97 0.08 12.74
N VAL A 94 1.89 1.23 13.42
CA VAL A 94 2.04 2.54 12.80
C VAL A 94 3.42 2.68 12.14
N LYS A 95 4.49 2.23 12.79
CA LYS A 95 5.86 2.27 12.24
C LYS A 95 5.99 1.42 10.98
N GLY A 96 5.45 0.19 10.94
CA GLY A 96 5.45 -0.69 9.77
C GLY A 96 4.67 -0.10 8.58
N LEU A 97 3.49 0.44 8.85
CA LEU A 97 2.67 1.10 7.82
C LEU A 97 3.29 2.43 7.37
N ASN A 98 3.98 3.15 8.27
CA ASN A 98 4.68 4.40 7.98
C ASN A 98 5.77 4.29 6.93
N ILE A 99 6.43 3.15 6.83
CA ILE A 99 7.45 2.90 5.81
C ILE A 99 6.89 2.30 4.52
N GLY A 100 5.56 2.26 4.38
CA GLY A 100 4.90 1.81 3.16
C GLY A 100 4.51 0.33 3.15
N GLY A 101 4.34 -0.31 4.31
CA GLY A 101 3.63 -1.58 4.41
C GLY A 101 2.17 -1.40 3.96
N ASP A 102 1.68 -2.33 3.15
CA ASP A 102 0.32 -2.24 2.61
C ASP A 102 -0.73 -2.84 3.54
N ASP A 103 -0.32 -3.76 4.38
CA ASP A 103 -1.16 -4.36 5.41
C ASP A 103 -0.30 -4.94 6.55
N TYR A 104 -0.97 -5.33 7.64
CA TYR A 104 -0.33 -5.79 8.86
C TYR A 104 -1.14 -6.92 9.50
N VAL A 105 -0.48 -7.98 9.94
CA VAL A 105 -1.08 -9.13 10.64
C VAL A 105 -0.33 -9.39 11.94
N THR A 106 -1.05 -9.34 13.06
CA THR A 106 -0.47 -9.63 14.38
C THR A 106 -0.45 -11.14 14.67
N LYS A 107 0.68 -11.65 15.16
CA LYS A 107 0.81 -13.01 15.69
C LYS A 107 0.27 -13.08 17.14
N PRO A 108 -0.51 -14.11 17.53
CA PRO A 108 -1.02 -15.19 16.69
C PRO A 108 -2.17 -14.75 15.80
N PHE A 109 -2.27 -15.29 14.59
CA PHE A 109 -3.31 -14.97 13.62
C PHE A 109 -4.07 -16.20 13.13
N GLN A 110 -5.27 -15.97 12.64
CA GLN A 110 -6.02 -17.00 11.93
C GLN A 110 -5.52 -17.11 10.48
N PRO A 111 -5.28 -18.32 9.95
CA PRO A 111 -4.77 -18.53 8.59
C PRO A 111 -5.57 -17.78 7.52
N GLU A 112 -6.90 -17.76 7.66
CA GLU A 112 -7.80 -17.11 6.71
C GLU A 112 -7.58 -15.58 6.65
N VAL A 113 -7.22 -14.99 7.79
CA VAL A 113 -6.92 -13.54 7.86
C VAL A 113 -5.71 -13.21 6.98
N LEU A 114 -4.63 -13.98 7.10
CA LEU A 114 -3.44 -13.77 6.28
C LEU A 114 -3.73 -13.98 4.79
N LEU A 115 -4.44 -15.07 4.42
CA LEU A 115 -4.83 -15.33 3.02
C LEU A 115 -5.62 -14.16 2.43
N VAL A 116 -6.57 -13.61 3.19
CA VAL A 116 -7.35 -12.46 2.75
C VAL A 116 -6.46 -11.22 2.55
N ARG A 117 -5.48 -10.98 3.43
CA ARG A 117 -4.53 -9.85 3.31
C ARG A 117 -3.65 -9.98 2.07
N VAL A 118 -3.04 -11.14 1.86
CA VAL A 118 -2.20 -11.43 0.69
C VAL A 118 -3.03 -11.32 -0.60
N ARG A 119 -4.22 -11.92 -0.64
CA ARG A 119 -5.12 -11.83 -1.80
C ARG A 119 -5.50 -10.38 -2.11
N ASN A 120 -5.82 -9.58 -1.10
CA ASN A 120 -6.17 -8.17 -1.28
C ASN A 120 -4.97 -7.35 -1.75
N ALA A 121 -3.77 -7.60 -1.24
CA ALA A 121 -2.54 -6.96 -1.69
C ALA A 121 -2.27 -7.25 -3.17
N LEU A 122 -2.30 -8.53 -3.56
CA LEU A 122 -2.14 -8.94 -4.97
C LEU A 122 -3.24 -8.38 -5.88
N ARG A 123 -4.50 -8.43 -5.44
CA ARG A 123 -5.63 -7.89 -6.21
C ARG A 123 -5.46 -6.40 -6.48
N ARG A 124 -5.01 -5.64 -5.50
CA ARG A 124 -4.72 -4.22 -5.65
C ARG A 124 -3.65 -3.98 -6.70
N ALA A 125 -2.53 -4.72 -6.62
CA ALA A 125 -1.44 -4.63 -7.60
C ALA A 125 -1.88 -5.01 -9.04
N GLN A 126 -2.80 -5.95 -9.16
CA GLN A 126 -3.32 -6.43 -10.46
C GLN A 126 -4.49 -5.59 -10.98
N GLN A 127 -5.26 -4.94 -10.11
CA GLN A 127 -6.37 -4.04 -10.45
C GLN A 127 -5.88 -2.63 -10.86
N GLN A 128 -4.70 -2.55 -11.49
CA GLN A 128 -4.45 -1.39 -12.33
C GLN A 128 -5.60 -1.35 -13.36
N PRO A 129 -6.32 -0.25 -13.46
CA PRO A 129 -7.52 -0.19 -14.28
C PRO A 129 -7.19 -0.59 -15.71
N ALA A 130 -7.97 -1.54 -16.25
CA ALA A 130 -7.97 -1.88 -17.68
C ALA A 130 -8.55 -0.75 -18.56
N GLN A 131 -8.69 0.45 -18.01
CA GLN A 131 -9.02 1.67 -18.73
C GLN A 131 -7.73 2.39 -19.13
N PRO A 132 -7.74 3.20 -20.21
CA PRO A 132 -6.58 4.00 -20.57
C PRO A 132 -6.16 4.78 -19.33
N VAL A 133 -4.94 4.54 -18.88
CA VAL A 133 -4.38 5.14 -17.67
C VAL A 133 -4.21 6.62 -17.97
N LEU A 134 -5.25 7.37 -17.70
CA LEU A 134 -5.22 8.81 -17.78
C LEU A 134 -4.37 9.28 -16.61
N ASN A 135 -3.22 9.85 -16.92
CA ASN A 135 -2.52 10.67 -15.97
C ASN A 135 -3.51 11.72 -15.45
N ILE A 136 -3.53 11.95 -14.16
CA ILE A 136 -4.49 12.88 -13.54
C ILE A 136 -3.76 14.17 -13.26
N GLN A 137 -4.27 15.26 -13.83
CA GLN A 137 -3.71 16.60 -13.64
C GLN A 137 -4.43 17.32 -12.51
N PHE A 138 -3.67 17.84 -11.55
CA PHE A 138 -4.15 18.70 -10.47
C PHE A 138 -3.38 20.02 -10.50
N GLY A 139 -3.88 21.00 -11.22
CA GLY A 139 -3.14 22.26 -11.44
C GLY A 139 -1.76 22.00 -12.07
N GLU A 140 -0.69 22.30 -11.35
CA GLU A 140 0.70 22.07 -11.81
C GLU A 140 1.26 20.70 -11.42
N VAL A 141 0.49 19.87 -10.72
CA VAL A 141 0.89 18.50 -10.32
C VAL A 141 0.27 17.48 -11.26
N MET A 142 1.12 16.65 -11.85
CA MET A 142 0.75 15.47 -12.63
C MET A 142 0.84 14.23 -11.74
N PHE A 143 -0.20 13.41 -11.71
CA PHE A 143 -0.19 12.08 -11.12
C PHE A 143 -0.15 11.03 -12.23
N GLU A 144 1.01 10.42 -12.39
CA GLU A 144 1.29 9.32 -13.31
C GLU A 144 0.90 8.01 -12.61
N VAL A 145 -0.33 7.56 -12.85
CA VAL A 145 -0.94 6.45 -12.08
C VAL A 145 -0.16 5.15 -12.22
N ARG A 146 0.34 4.84 -13.45
CA ARG A 146 1.11 3.62 -13.72
C ARG A 146 2.44 3.59 -12.99
N GLU A 147 3.17 4.70 -13.05
CA GLU A 147 4.48 4.87 -12.43
C GLU A 147 4.36 5.11 -10.92
N GLN A 148 3.12 5.27 -10.41
CA GLN A 148 2.85 5.63 -9.02
C GLN A 148 3.66 6.87 -8.62
N ARG A 149 3.66 7.89 -9.47
CA ARG A 149 4.52 9.06 -9.34
C ARG A 149 3.74 10.35 -9.40
N LEU A 150 4.12 11.27 -8.52
CA LEU A 150 3.74 12.67 -8.60
C LEU A 150 4.88 13.46 -9.23
N THR A 151 4.54 14.39 -10.13
CA THR A 151 5.51 15.31 -10.75
C THR A 151 4.90 16.70 -10.81
N HIS A 152 5.60 17.71 -10.35
CA HIS A 152 5.23 19.12 -10.48
C HIS A 152 5.91 19.73 -11.70
N ALA A 153 5.31 20.77 -12.27
CA ALA A 153 5.85 21.45 -13.46
C ALA A 153 7.27 22.00 -13.28
N ASP A 154 7.69 22.31 -12.05
CA ASP A 154 9.05 22.76 -11.72
C ASP A 154 10.09 21.65 -11.54
N GLY A 155 9.69 20.38 -11.73
CA GLY A 155 10.56 19.21 -11.64
C GLY A 155 10.60 18.52 -10.26
N ARG A 156 9.94 19.06 -9.22
CA ARG A 156 9.74 18.34 -7.96
C ARG A 156 8.90 17.08 -8.20
N GLY A 157 9.16 16.01 -7.48
CA GLY A 157 8.37 14.79 -7.62
C GLY A 157 8.54 13.85 -6.44
N ALA A 158 7.57 12.94 -6.29
CA ALA A 158 7.59 11.90 -5.25
C ALA A 158 7.04 10.58 -5.80
N LYS A 159 7.65 9.46 -5.39
CA LYS A 159 7.11 8.12 -5.65
C LYS A 159 6.08 7.78 -4.58
N LEU A 160 4.93 7.28 -5.01
CA LEU A 160 3.87 6.79 -4.13
C LEU A 160 4.03 5.29 -3.89
N THR A 161 3.61 4.82 -2.72
CA THR A 161 3.35 3.39 -2.51
C THR A 161 2.06 3.01 -3.23
N GLU A 162 1.81 1.72 -3.36
CA GLU A 162 0.57 1.24 -3.97
C GLU A 162 -0.66 1.78 -3.24
N MET A 163 -0.66 1.72 -1.91
CA MET A 163 -1.78 2.21 -1.10
C MET A 163 -2.01 3.72 -1.25
N GLU A 164 -0.95 4.52 -1.28
CA GLU A 164 -1.05 5.96 -1.50
C GLU A 164 -1.59 6.28 -2.90
N SER A 165 -1.14 5.54 -3.91
CA SER A 165 -1.63 5.65 -5.29
C SER A 165 -3.12 5.32 -5.41
N LEU A 166 -3.57 4.25 -4.74
CA LEU A 166 -4.98 3.85 -4.70
C LEU A 166 -5.86 4.88 -3.99
N ILE A 167 -5.39 5.41 -2.85
CA ILE A 167 -6.10 6.46 -2.11
C ILE A 167 -6.27 7.71 -2.97
N LEU A 168 -5.18 8.15 -3.62
CA LEU A 168 -5.22 9.32 -4.48
C LEU A 168 -6.13 9.10 -5.69
N SER A 169 -6.05 7.95 -6.35
CA SER A 169 -6.92 7.59 -7.46
C SER A 169 -8.40 7.56 -7.04
N ALA A 170 -8.70 6.97 -5.87
CA ALA A 170 -10.06 6.90 -5.36
C ALA A 170 -10.65 8.29 -5.08
N LEU A 171 -9.86 9.20 -4.48
CA LEU A 171 -10.26 10.58 -4.22
C LEU A 171 -10.44 11.37 -5.52
N ALA A 172 -9.51 11.22 -6.47
CA ALA A 172 -9.54 11.94 -7.74
C ALA A 172 -10.77 11.58 -8.59
N GLN A 173 -11.22 10.33 -8.52
CA GLN A 173 -12.37 9.82 -9.28
C GLN A 173 -13.71 9.99 -8.54
N ALA A 174 -13.67 10.43 -7.29
CA ALA A 174 -14.88 10.64 -6.50
C ALA A 174 -15.60 11.93 -6.90
N GLU A 175 -16.92 11.92 -6.75
CA GLU A 175 -17.73 13.12 -6.94
C GLU A 175 -17.25 14.23 -5.98
N ASN A 176 -17.02 15.43 -6.52
CA ASN A 176 -16.44 16.54 -5.78
C ASN A 176 -15.12 16.18 -5.05
N GLN A 177 -14.40 15.17 -5.55
CA GLN A 177 -13.14 14.68 -4.95
C GLN A 177 -13.28 14.36 -3.46
N THR A 178 -14.45 13.88 -3.05
CA THR A 178 -14.79 13.62 -1.64
C THR A 178 -15.27 12.17 -1.48
N LEU A 179 -14.72 11.48 -0.48
CA LEU A 179 -15.14 10.12 -0.09
C LEU A 179 -15.39 10.03 1.40
N SER A 180 -16.40 9.28 1.80
CA SER A 180 -16.58 8.89 3.21
C SER A 180 -15.44 7.94 3.62
N ARG A 181 -15.20 7.84 4.95
CA ARG A 181 -14.21 6.92 5.48
C ARG A 181 -14.55 5.46 5.10
N GLU A 182 -15.81 5.09 5.23
CA GLU A 182 -16.33 3.76 4.92
C GLU A 182 -16.18 3.43 3.44
N GLU A 183 -16.55 4.37 2.57
CA GLU A 183 -16.43 4.19 1.11
C GLU A 183 -14.98 4.08 0.67
N MET A 184 -14.11 4.94 1.20
CA MET A 184 -12.67 4.89 0.93
C MET A 184 -12.09 3.53 1.37
N PHE A 185 -12.44 3.10 2.59
CA PHE A 185 -11.98 1.83 3.14
C PHE A 185 -12.46 0.65 2.27
N ARG A 186 -13.72 0.66 1.86
CA ARG A 186 -14.29 -0.38 0.99
C ARG A 186 -13.60 -0.42 -0.38
N ARG A 187 -13.34 0.73 -1.00
CA ARG A 187 -12.64 0.80 -2.29
C ARG A 187 -11.21 0.28 -2.21
N ILE A 188 -10.49 0.60 -1.13
CA ILE A 188 -9.10 0.27 -0.96
C ILE A 188 -8.91 -1.17 -0.46
N TYR A 189 -9.64 -1.56 0.58
CA TYR A 189 -9.46 -2.86 1.23
C TYR A 189 -10.44 -3.94 0.76
N GLY A 190 -11.47 -3.58 -0.01
CA GLY A 190 -12.48 -4.51 -0.54
C GLY A 190 -13.39 -5.13 0.53
N ARG A 191 -13.49 -4.51 1.70
CA ARG A 191 -14.29 -4.95 2.85
C ARG A 191 -14.84 -3.76 3.60
N ASP A 192 -15.79 -4.00 4.51
CA ASP A 192 -16.34 -2.96 5.36
C ASP A 192 -15.31 -2.44 6.36
N TRP A 193 -15.51 -1.19 6.77
CA TRP A 193 -14.64 -0.52 7.73
C TRP A 193 -14.68 -1.21 9.10
N ASP A 194 -13.49 -1.35 9.69
CA ASP A 194 -13.27 -1.87 11.02
C ASP A 194 -12.55 -0.80 11.85
N SER A 195 -13.10 -0.45 13.01
CA SER A 195 -12.56 0.58 13.91
C SER A 195 -11.15 0.27 14.43
N LEU A 196 -10.73 -0.99 14.39
CA LEU A 196 -9.38 -1.43 14.80
C LEU A 196 -8.33 -1.21 13.71
N ASN A 197 -8.75 -0.89 12.47
CA ASN A 197 -7.83 -0.71 11.37
C ASN A 197 -7.44 0.76 11.19
N ARG A 198 -6.30 1.14 11.74
CA ARG A 198 -5.72 2.49 11.61
C ARG A 198 -4.85 2.67 10.36
N GLY A 199 -4.69 1.66 9.53
CA GLY A 199 -3.81 1.72 8.35
C GLY A 199 -4.18 2.83 7.39
N LEU A 200 -5.46 3.09 7.17
CA LEU A 200 -5.93 4.16 6.29
C LEU A 200 -5.42 5.54 6.72
N GLU A 201 -5.47 5.85 8.02
CA GLU A 201 -5.03 7.16 8.56
C GLU A 201 -3.53 7.37 8.35
N VAL A 202 -2.76 6.31 8.50
CA VAL A 202 -1.30 6.34 8.30
C VAL A 202 -0.98 6.61 6.84
N HIS A 203 -1.59 5.87 5.91
CA HIS A 203 -1.39 6.09 4.47
C HIS A 203 -1.84 7.48 4.04
N LEU A 204 -2.97 7.98 4.57
CA LEU A 204 -3.43 9.35 4.33
C LEU A 204 -2.44 10.40 4.85
N SER A 205 -1.83 10.17 6.02
CA SER A 205 -0.83 11.08 6.59
C SER A 205 0.40 11.18 5.69
N HIS A 206 0.91 10.05 5.19
CA HIS A 206 2.07 10.03 4.28
C HIS A 206 1.75 10.65 2.93
N LEU A 207 0.59 10.30 2.37
CA LEU A 207 0.15 10.88 1.10
C LEU A 207 0.01 12.40 1.20
N ARG A 208 -0.52 12.92 2.33
CA ARG A 208 -0.55 14.37 2.59
C ARG A 208 0.85 14.99 2.56
N GLY A 209 1.81 14.38 3.24
CA GLY A 209 3.20 14.86 3.26
C GLY A 209 3.80 14.95 1.86
N LYS A 210 3.69 13.87 1.06
CA LYS A 210 4.21 13.82 -0.31
C LYS A 210 3.50 14.82 -1.24
N LEU A 211 2.17 14.91 -1.14
CA LEU A 211 1.41 15.89 -1.91
C LEU A 211 1.76 17.33 -1.53
N ALA A 212 1.92 17.64 -0.23
CA ALA A 212 2.33 18.96 0.22
C ALA A 212 3.73 19.34 -0.29
N GLU A 213 4.69 18.41 -0.21
CA GLU A 213 6.05 18.59 -0.71
C GLU A 213 6.07 18.89 -2.23
N VAL A 214 5.31 18.13 -3.01
CA VAL A 214 5.28 18.26 -4.45
C VAL A 214 4.45 19.47 -4.89
N SER A 215 3.24 19.67 -4.36
CA SER A 215 2.34 20.72 -4.78
C SER A 215 2.61 22.10 -4.15
N GLY A 216 3.28 22.13 -2.99
CA GLY A 216 3.38 23.33 -2.16
C GLY A 216 2.10 23.71 -1.41
N ILE A 217 1.05 22.90 -1.50
CA ILE A 217 -0.23 23.12 -0.80
C ILE A 217 -0.15 22.53 0.59
N GLU A 218 -0.35 23.33 1.63
CA GLU A 218 -0.21 22.90 3.02
C GLU A 218 -1.16 21.76 3.42
N ASN A 219 -2.42 21.80 2.93
CA ASN A 219 -3.45 20.81 3.27
C ASN A 219 -4.05 20.19 1.98
N PRO A 220 -3.32 19.31 1.29
CA PRO A 220 -3.76 18.74 0.02
C PRO A 220 -4.89 17.72 0.16
N ILE A 221 -5.08 17.14 1.35
CA ILE A 221 -6.22 16.26 1.70
C ILE A 221 -6.81 16.74 3.00
N VAL A 222 -8.04 17.23 2.96
CA VAL A 222 -8.76 17.80 4.11
C VAL A 222 -9.70 16.76 4.71
N GLY A 223 -9.63 16.56 6.03
CA GLY A 223 -10.62 15.79 6.78
C GLY A 223 -11.88 16.62 7.01
N LEU A 224 -13.03 16.12 6.55
CA LEU A 224 -14.34 16.72 6.76
C LEU A 224 -15.06 16.00 7.89
N ARG A 225 -15.28 16.67 9.02
CA ARG A 225 -15.90 16.05 10.22
C ARG A 225 -17.26 15.45 9.88
N GLY A 226 -17.44 14.18 10.19
CA GLY A 226 -18.69 13.44 9.93
C GLY A 226 -18.96 13.09 8.45
N VAL A 227 -18.08 13.49 7.53
CA VAL A 227 -18.22 13.23 6.09
C VAL A 227 -17.14 12.27 5.59
N GLY A 228 -15.86 12.61 5.78
CA GLY A 228 -14.74 11.81 5.28
C GLY A 228 -13.55 12.67 4.89
N TYR A 229 -13.01 12.45 3.68
CA TYR A 229 -11.81 13.13 3.17
C TYR A 229 -12.08 13.75 1.82
N ARG A 230 -11.51 14.92 1.57
CA ARG A 230 -11.58 15.63 0.29
C ARG A 230 -10.19 15.97 -0.20
N LEU A 231 -9.93 15.72 -1.48
CA LEU A 231 -8.74 16.20 -2.15
C LEU A 231 -8.84 17.71 -2.42
N ASN A 232 -7.76 18.44 -2.13
CA ASN A 232 -7.68 19.89 -2.24
C ASN A 232 -6.37 20.28 -2.96
N LEU A 233 -6.24 19.89 -4.22
CA LEU A 233 -5.06 20.16 -5.06
C LEU A 233 -5.31 21.24 -6.11
N THR A 234 -6.54 21.70 -6.28
CA THR A 234 -6.86 22.87 -7.09
C THR A 234 -6.91 24.07 -6.19
N GLN A 235 -6.07 25.09 -6.45
CA GLN A 235 -6.23 26.40 -5.85
C GLN A 235 -7.50 27.04 -6.43
N GLU A 236 -8.65 26.76 -5.85
CA GLU A 236 -9.73 27.73 -5.91
C GLU A 236 -9.33 28.86 -4.95
N GLY A 237 -8.99 30.03 -5.50
CA GLY A 237 -8.77 31.25 -4.71
C GLY A 237 -9.94 31.48 -3.72
N PRO A 238 -9.74 32.25 -2.66
CA PRO A 238 -10.77 32.49 -1.66
C PRO A 238 -12.03 32.97 -2.35
N ARG A 239 -13.11 32.16 -2.30
CA ARG A 239 -14.44 32.68 -2.66
C ARG A 239 -14.72 33.83 -1.72
N GLN A 240 -14.75 35.04 -2.25
CA GLN A 240 -15.31 36.18 -1.54
C GLN A 240 -16.73 35.79 -1.15
N ALA A 241 -16.98 35.76 0.15
CA ALA A 241 -18.32 35.65 0.68
C ALA A 241 -19.02 36.98 0.39
N ASP A 242 -20.04 36.91 -0.45
CA ASP A 242 -21.08 37.92 -0.55
C ASP A 242 -22.07 37.74 0.60
#